data_8c679412da48970bd34dae0c8a4fd8e9
#
_entry.id   8c679412da48970bd34dae0c8a4fd8e9
#
_cell.length_a   1.000
_cell.length_b   1.000
_cell.length_c   1.000
_cell.angle_alpha   90.00
_cell.angle_beta   90.00
_cell.angle_gamma   90.00
#
_symmetry.space_group_name_H-M   'P 1'
#
loop_
_entity.id
_entity.type
_entity.pdbx_description
1 polymer ?
#
loop_
_entity_poly.entity_id
_entity_poly.type
_entity_poly.pdbx_seq_one_letter_code
_entity_poly.pdbx_strand_id
1 'polypeptide(L)'
;QQWIVVQDTTGPLLDETLEDLVVSTTPWACHAAFVPEPVAVHDDCNAVNRVVVSYGAQVIENYQGALWLDPGLHKVSYEFYDECGNVTEETRLVEVKDLTPPVAVCDFKTVVNLTNGPGTRVLASSFDDGSHDNCLLDHFEVRRMNDFACGNISDWAGYVDFCCEDVGK
;
A
#
# COMPACT_ATOMS: atom_id res chain seq x y z
N GLN A 1 -50.38 42.56 -1.03
CA GLN A 1 -49.13 42.08 -1.67
C GLN A 1 -48.78 40.73 -1.01
N GLN A 2 -48.73 39.67 -1.77
CA GLN A 2 -48.32 38.33 -1.29
C GLN A 2 -46.88 38.08 -1.76
N TRP A 3 -46.02 37.65 -0.83
CA TRP A 3 -44.68 37.27 -1.15
C TRP A 3 -44.66 35.73 -1.32
N ILE A 4 -44.03 35.25 -2.37
CA ILE A 4 -43.76 33.83 -2.61
C ILE A 4 -42.22 33.68 -2.56
N VAL A 5 -41.78 32.79 -1.72
CA VAL A 5 -40.36 32.39 -1.64
C VAL A 5 -40.27 30.97 -2.23
N VAL A 6 -39.47 30.83 -3.25
CA VAL A 6 -39.10 29.50 -3.80
C VAL A 6 -37.68 29.18 -3.31
N GLN A 7 -37.53 28.02 -2.75
CA GLN A 7 -36.26 27.61 -2.14
C GLN A 7 -35.94 26.17 -2.58
N ASP A 8 -34.72 25.93 -2.97
CA ASP A 8 -34.18 24.61 -3.15
C ASP A 8 -33.78 24.01 -1.81
N THR A 9 -34.16 22.78 -1.56
CA THR A 9 -33.87 22.03 -0.32
C THR A 9 -33.33 20.63 -0.59
N THR A 10 -33.00 20.36 -1.85
CA THR A 10 -32.41 19.07 -2.28
C THR A 10 -30.93 19.22 -2.49
N GLY A 11 -30.15 18.23 -2.06
CA GLY A 11 -28.72 18.20 -2.34
C GLY A 11 -28.41 17.48 -3.66
N PRO A 12 -27.17 17.64 -4.16
CA PRO A 12 -26.73 17.00 -5.40
C PRO A 12 -26.93 15.48 -5.40
N LEU A 13 -27.17 14.91 -6.57
CA LEU A 13 -27.28 13.47 -6.78
C LEU A 13 -26.07 12.94 -7.52
N LEU A 14 -25.56 11.78 -7.11
CA LEU A 14 -24.51 11.09 -7.82
C LEU A 14 -25.11 10.37 -9.03
N ASP A 15 -24.42 10.47 -10.17
CA ASP A 15 -24.78 9.74 -11.39
C ASP A 15 -24.47 8.24 -11.29
N GLU A 16 -23.44 7.91 -10.50
CA GLU A 16 -22.98 6.53 -10.26
C GLU A 16 -22.61 6.34 -8.78
N THR A 17 -22.73 5.11 -8.30
CA THR A 17 -22.28 4.74 -6.94
C THR A 17 -20.74 4.78 -6.84
N LEU A 18 -20.24 5.18 -5.68
CA LEU A 18 -18.81 5.11 -5.40
C LEU A 18 -18.38 3.66 -5.16
N GLU A 19 -17.65 3.10 -6.11
CA GLU A 19 -17.09 1.76 -5.98
C GLU A 19 -15.90 1.76 -4.98
N ASP A 20 -15.77 0.67 -4.23
CA ASP A 20 -14.63 0.43 -3.35
C ASP A 20 -13.32 0.31 -4.15
N LEU A 21 -12.21 0.77 -3.57
CA LEU A 21 -10.90 0.78 -4.24
C LEU A 21 -9.85 0.04 -3.45
N VAL A 22 -8.92 -0.59 -4.19
CA VAL A 22 -7.66 -1.07 -3.65
C VAL A 22 -6.54 -0.21 -4.22
N VAL A 23 -5.71 0.36 -3.36
CA VAL A 23 -4.57 1.19 -3.73
C VAL A 23 -3.28 0.65 -3.13
N SER A 24 -2.15 0.82 -3.83
CA SER A 24 -0.84 0.44 -3.31
C SER A 24 -0.25 1.52 -2.43
N THR A 25 0.59 1.12 -1.49
CA THR A 25 1.56 2.02 -0.84
C THR A 25 2.46 2.69 -1.88
N THR A 26 3.06 3.82 -1.52
CA THR A 26 4.07 4.47 -2.39
C THR A 26 5.38 3.67 -2.38
N PRO A 27 6.19 3.69 -3.46
CA PRO A 27 7.46 2.95 -3.50
C PRO A 27 8.50 3.37 -2.45
N TRP A 28 8.27 4.49 -1.77
CA TRP A 28 9.25 5.11 -0.86
C TRP A 28 8.82 5.08 0.60
N ALA A 29 7.56 4.73 0.88
CA ALA A 29 7.02 4.78 2.23
C ALA A 29 5.79 3.86 2.37
N CYS A 30 5.59 3.33 3.57
CA CYS A 30 4.50 2.43 3.91
C CYS A 30 3.17 3.17 4.13
N HIS A 31 2.78 3.99 3.15
CA HIS A 31 1.47 4.64 3.08
C HIS A 31 1.11 4.93 1.63
N ALA A 32 -0.16 5.05 1.34
CA ALA A 32 -0.67 5.47 0.03
C ALA A 32 -0.94 6.97 0.00
N ALA A 33 -0.64 7.60 -1.14
CA ALA A 33 -1.13 8.93 -1.47
C ALA A 33 -2.41 8.76 -2.31
N PHE A 34 -3.55 8.71 -1.64
CA PHE A 34 -4.84 8.57 -2.32
C PHE A 34 -5.28 9.91 -2.90
N VAL A 35 -5.28 10.01 -4.21
CA VAL A 35 -5.81 11.15 -4.97
C VAL A 35 -7.22 10.78 -5.43
N PRO A 36 -8.28 11.40 -4.87
CA PRO A 36 -9.63 11.09 -5.30
C PRO A 36 -9.89 11.59 -6.71
N GLU A 37 -10.49 10.75 -7.54
CA GLU A 37 -10.94 11.14 -8.87
C GLU A 37 -12.25 11.92 -8.82
N PRO A 38 -12.49 12.86 -9.76
CA PRO A 38 -13.75 13.56 -9.87
C PRO A 38 -14.92 12.61 -10.05
N VAL A 39 -15.98 12.81 -9.28
CA VAL A 39 -17.22 12.04 -9.32
C VAL A 39 -18.26 12.83 -10.12
N ALA A 40 -18.98 12.15 -11.01
CA ALA A 40 -20.07 12.75 -11.75
C ALA A 40 -21.28 12.94 -10.82
N VAL A 41 -21.68 14.19 -10.66
CA VAL A 41 -22.79 14.62 -9.81
C VAL A 41 -23.58 15.70 -10.53
N HIS A 42 -24.88 15.72 -10.31
CA HIS A 42 -25.77 16.76 -10.84
C HIS A 42 -26.78 17.22 -9.79
N ASP A 43 -27.32 18.38 -10.00
CA ASP A 43 -28.44 18.91 -9.27
C ASP A 43 -29.45 19.53 -10.26
N ASP A 44 -30.74 19.33 -9.99
CA ASP A 44 -31.80 19.76 -10.92
C ASP A 44 -32.05 21.27 -10.91
N CYS A 45 -31.71 21.94 -9.81
CA CYS A 45 -31.99 23.35 -9.63
C CYS A 45 -30.73 24.22 -9.70
N ASN A 46 -29.60 23.72 -9.25
CA ASN A 46 -28.37 24.49 -9.05
C ASN A 46 -27.13 23.72 -9.52
N ALA A 47 -26.04 24.46 -9.71
CA ALA A 47 -24.75 23.81 -9.97
C ALA A 47 -24.12 23.25 -8.69
N VAL A 48 -23.44 22.13 -8.80
CA VAL A 48 -22.55 21.62 -7.74
C VAL A 48 -21.30 22.50 -7.75
N ASN A 49 -21.07 23.23 -6.67
CA ASN A 49 -20.02 24.24 -6.60
C ASN A 49 -18.83 23.86 -5.72
N ARG A 50 -19.00 22.88 -4.84
CA ARG A 50 -17.95 22.46 -3.90
C ARG A 50 -18.04 20.99 -3.62
N VAL A 51 -16.88 20.33 -3.63
CA VAL A 51 -16.74 18.95 -3.20
C VAL A 51 -15.68 18.89 -2.10
N VAL A 52 -16.00 18.24 -0.99
CA VAL A 52 -15.07 18.01 0.12
C VAL A 52 -14.84 16.50 0.25
N VAL A 53 -13.58 16.10 0.24
CA VAL A 53 -13.19 14.70 0.48
C VAL A 53 -12.36 14.66 1.75
N SER A 54 -12.71 13.79 2.69
CA SER A 54 -12.07 13.77 4.00
C SER A 54 -11.79 12.38 4.53
N TYR A 55 -10.69 12.29 5.31
CA TYR A 55 -10.33 11.13 6.10
C TYR A 55 -9.68 11.59 7.43
N GLY A 56 -10.33 11.31 8.55
CA GLY A 56 -9.89 11.82 9.85
C GLY A 56 -9.80 13.35 9.87
N ALA A 57 -8.61 13.87 10.13
CA ALA A 57 -8.35 15.32 10.13
C ALA A 57 -7.87 15.85 8.75
N GLN A 58 -7.67 15.00 7.78
CA GLN A 58 -7.25 15.37 6.43
C GLN A 58 -8.48 15.76 5.60
N VAL A 59 -8.40 16.89 4.91
CA VAL A 59 -9.48 17.43 4.09
C VAL A 59 -8.91 17.90 2.76
N ILE A 60 -9.59 17.56 1.67
CA ILE A 60 -9.30 18.01 0.31
C ILE A 60 -10.55 18.69 -0.24
N GLU A 61 -10.38 19.81 -0.90
CA GLU A 61 -11.45 20.50 -1.61
C GLU A 61 -11.28 20.39 -3.12
N ASN A 62 -12.39 20.14 -3.81
CA ASN A 62 -12.47 20.08 -5.27
C ASN A 62 -11.40 19.19 -5.90
N TYR A 63 -11.14 18.03 -5.26
CA TYR A 63 -10.16 17.02 -5.68
C TYR A 63 -8.70 17.51 -5.80
N GLN A 64 -8.36 18.63 -5.14
CA GLN A 64 -7.02 19.20 -5.20
C GLN A 64 -6.17 18.74 -4.02
N GLY A 65 -5.46 17.63 -4.19
CA GLY A 65 -4.56 17.09 -3.18
C GLY A 65 -4.60 15.57 -3.07
N ALA A 66 -3.99 15.06 -2.01
CA ALA A 66 -3.98 13.65 -1.67
C ALA A 66 -4.27 13.44 -0.19
N LEU A 67 -5.01 12.37 0.13
CA LEU A 67 -5.14 11.85 1.48
C LEU A 67 -4.05 10.79 1.70
N TRP A 68 -3.35 10.90 2.83
CA TRP A 68 -2.32 9.94 3.21
C TRP A 68 -2.95 8.85 4.06
N LEU A 69 -2.92 7.61 3.55
CA LEU A 69 -3.57 6.46 4.15
C LEU A 69 -2.52 5.39 4.47
N ASP A 70 -2.49 4.92 5.72
CA ASP A 70 -1.67 3.79 6.13
C ASP A 70 -2.21 2.46 5.57
N PRO A 71 -1.45 1.35 5.57
CA PRO A 71 -1.98 0.05 5.18
C PRO A 71 -3.22 -0.35 5.98
N GLY A 72 -4.25 -0.85 5.30
CA GLY A 72 -5.51 -1.26 5.89
C GLY A 72 -6.74 -0.73 5.17
N LEU A 73 -7.90 -0.88 5.79
CA LEU A 73 -9.18 -0.48 5.23
C LEU A 73 -9.62 0.87 5.82
N HIS A 74 -9.89 1.84 4.94
CA HIS A 74 -10.25 3.20 5.30
C HIS A 74 -11.60 3.59 4.72
N LYS A 75 -12.41 4.28 5.51
CA LYS A 75 -13.66 4.89 5.08
C LYS A 75 -13.41 6.36 4.76
N VAL A 76 -13.44 6.71 3.48
CA VAL A 76 -13.26 8.08 2.98
C VAL A 76 -14.63 8.69 2.74
N SER A 77 -14.87 9.88 3.26
CA SER A 77 -16.13 10.60 3.14
C SER A 77 -16.05 11.66 2.04
N TYR A 78 -17.15 11.77 1.30
CA TYR A 78 -17.35 12.76 0.25
C TYR A 78 -18.59 13.59 0.60
N GLU A 79 -18.49 14.92 0.49
CA GLU A 79 -19.58 15.85 0.64
C GLU A 79 -19.68 16.69 -0.62
N PHE A 80 -20.86 16.71 -1.22
CA PHE A 80 -21.15 17.44 -2.45
C PHE A 80 -22.13 18.57 -2.10
N TYR A 81 -21.73 19.79 -2.36
CA TYR A 81 -22.51 21.00 -2.07
C TYR A 81 -23.02 21.66 -3.35
N ASP A 82 -24.28 22.08 -3.33
CA ASP A 82 -24.86 22.97 -4.34
C ASP A 82 -24.65 24.46 -4.01
N GLU A 83 -25.14 25.35 -4.86
CA GLU A 83 -25.09 26.80 -4.65
C GLU A 83 -26.06 27.30 -3.57
N CYS A 84 -27.08 26.53 -3.22
CA CYS A 84 -28.04 26.83 -2.17
C CYS A 84 -27.55 26.39 -0.77
N GLY A 85 -26.50 25.59 -0.72
CA GLY A 85 -25.88 25.09 0.51
C GLY A 85 -26.48 23.75 0.98
N ASN A 86 -27.26 23.07 0.13
CA ASN A 86 -27.66 21.69 0.41
C ASN A 86 -26.45 20.77 0.18
N VAL A 87 -26.42 19.65 0.92
CA VAL A 87 -25.28 18.71 0.89
C VAL A 87 -25.77 17.28 0.73
N THR A 88 -25.04 16.53 -0.09
CA THR A 88 -25.15 15.09 -0.16
C THR A 88 -23.84 14.48 0.32
N GLU A 89 -23.97 13.50 1.23
CA GLU A 89 -22.83 12.79 1.82
C GLU A 89 -22.78 11.37 1.30
N GLU A 90 -21.60 10.95 0.85
CA GLU A 90 -21.33 9.58 0.41
C GLU A 90 -20.02 9.09 0.99
N THR A 91 -19.83 7.78 0.98
CA THR A 91 -18.61 7.17 1.51
C THR A 91 -18.11 6.06 0.60
N ARG A 92 -16.77 5.96 0.51
CA ARG A 92 -16.05 4.92 -0.23
C ARG A 92 -15.11 4.19 0.70
N LEU A 93 -15.01 2.87 0.57
CA LEU A 93 -13.95 2.10 1.21
C LEU A 93 -12.71 2.11 0.31
N VAL A 94 -11.57 2.44 0.90
CA VAL A 94 -10.26 2.40 0.26
C VAL A 94 -9.39 1.42 1.04
N GLU A 95 -9.05 0.29 0.43
CA GLU A 95 -8.13 -0.69 1.00
C GLU A 95 -6.70 -0.39 0.54
N VAL A 96 -5.83 -0.03 1.47
CA VAL A 96 -4.41 0.18 1.19
C VAL A 96 -3.64 -1.11 1.43
N LYS A 97 -2.96 -1.60 0.41
CA LYS A 97 -2.09 -2.78 0.45
C LYS A 97 -0.69 -2.40 0.04
N ASP A 98 0.28 -3.04 0.66
CA ASP A 98 1.62 -3.04 0.11
C ASP A 98 1.68 -4.04 -1.05
N LEU A 99 1.85 -3.52 -2.25
CA LEU A 99 2.01 -4.28 -3.49
C LEU A 99 3.40 -4.05 -4.10
N THR A 100 4.27 -3.35 -3.40
CA THR A 100 5.66 -3.11 -3.82
C THR A 100 6.51 -4.32 -3.43
N PRO A 101 7.17 -5.00 -4.37
CA PRO A 101 8.04 -6.10 -4.01
C PRO A 101 9.33 -5.61 -3.34
N PRO A 102 9.89 -6.37 -2.38
CA PRO A 102 11.16 -6.02 -1.75
C PRO A 102 12.33 -6.08 -2.73
N VAL A 103 13.36 -5.31 -2.43
CA VAL A 103 14.64 -5.32 -3.14
C VAL A 103 15.64 -6.17 -2.36
N ALA A 104 16.05 -7.30 -2.91
CA ALA A 104 17.07 -8.16 -2.32
C ALA A 104 18.46 -7.65 -2.67
N VAL A 105 19.29 -7.43 -1.65
CA VAL A 105 20.70 -7.05 -1.77
C VAL A 105 21.54 -8.06 -1.01
N CYS A 106 22.37 -8.83 -1.72
CA CYS A 106 23.19 -9.88 -1.14
C CYS A 106 24.65 -9.46 -1.04
N ASP A 107 25.32 -9.95 -0.02
CA ASP A 107 26.77 -9.88 0.10
C ASP A 107 27.48 -10.39 -1.16
N PHE A 108 28.44 -9.63 -1.66
CA PHE A 108 29.28 -10.09 -2.78
C PHE A 108 30.11 -11.32 -2.40
N LYS A 109 30.53 -11.45 -1.14
CA LYS A 109 31.34 -12.55 -0.64
C LYS A 109 31.15 -12.75 0.85
N THR A 110 30.64 -13.90 1.24
CA THR A 110 30.57 -14.30 2.64
C THR A 110 31.57 -15.42 2.93
N VAL A 111 32.32 -15.31 4.03
CA VAL A 111 33.28 -16.32 4.48
C VAL A 111 32.69 -17.13 5.61
N VAL A 112 32.54 -18.43 5.38
CA VAL A 112 32.04 -19.39 6.37
C VAL A 112 33.19 -20.18 6.96
N ASN A 113 33.35 -20.13 8.27
CA ASN A 113 34.33 -20.93 9.00
C ASN A 113 33.70 -22.26 9.44
N LEU A 114 34.26 -23.36 9.00
CA LEU A 114 33.87 -24.69 9.45
C LEU A 114 34.54 -25.00 10.78
N THR A 115 33.76 -25.51 11.72
CA THR A 115 34.24 -25.98 13.03
C THR A 115 34.46 -27.52 12.98
N ASN A 116 35.06 -28.09 14.06
CA ASN A 116 35.29 -29.54 14.19
C ASN A 116 33.97 -30.32 14.39
N GLY A 117 33.05 -30.23 13.42
CA GLY A 117 31.74 -30.86 13.45
C GLY A 117 31.31 -31.32 12.06
N PRO A 118 30.11 -31.90 11.94
CA PRO A 118 29.61 -32.44 10.67
C PRO A 118 29.31 -31.33 9.63
N GLY A 119 29.27 -30.07 10.04
CA GLY A 119 29.01 -28.93 9.17
C GLY A 119 28.69 -27.65 9.95
N THR A 120 28.48 -26.59 9.21
CA THR A 120 28.11 -25.27 9.76
C THR A 120 26.84 -24.79 9.07
N ARG A 121 25.85 -24.41 9.87
CA ARG A 121 24.62 -23.78 9.40
C ARG A 121 24.79 -22.28 9.34
N VAL A 122 24.39 -21.68 8.20
CA VAL A 122 24.39 -20.22 8.00
C VAL A 122 22.99 -19.76 7.70
N LEU A 123 22.51 -18.79 8.44
CA LEU A 123 21.16 -18.23 8.26
C LEU A 123 21.10 -17.39 6.99
N ALA A 124 19.95 -17.35 6.36
CA ALA A 124 19.70 -16.53 5.17
C ALA A 124 20.03 -15.05 5.42
N SER A 125 19.67 -14.50 6.59
CA SER A 125 19.99 -13.13 7.00
C SER A 125 21.50 -12.82 7.10
N SER A 126 22.37 -13.85 7.15
CA SER A 126 23.83 -13.64 7.15
C SER A 126 24.41 -13.31 5.78
N PHE A 127 23.59 -13.40 4.73
CA PHE A 127 23.96 -13.06 3.35
C PHE A 127 23.36 -11.72 2.92
N ASP A 128 22.65 -11.04 3.82
CA ASP A 128 21.99 -9.76 3.54
C ASP A 128 22.99 -8.61 3.63
N ASP A 129 23.02 -7.76 2.62
CA ASP A 129 23.82 -6.52 2.56
C ASP A 129 22.93 -5.28 2.36
N GLY A 130 21.80 -5.25 3.07
CA GLY A 130 20.87 -4.12 3.05
C GLY A 130 19.66 -4.30 2.14
N SER A 131 19.14 -5.52 2.04
CA SER A 131 17.82 -5.75 1.44
C SER A 131 16.77 -4.88 2.12
N HIS A 132 15.86 -4.32 1.36
CA HIS A 132 14.89 -3.37 1.88
C HIS A 132 13.55 -3.46 1.14
N ASP A 133 12.56 -2.94 1.82
CA ASP A 133 11.20 -2.76 1.34
C ASP A 133 10.68 -1.39 1.78
N ASN A 134 9.62 -0.89 1.16
CA ASN A 134 9.01 0.37 1.57
C ASN A 134 8.16 0.26 2.85
N CYS A 135 7.74 -0.97 3.21
CA CYS A 135 6.99 -1.26 4.43
C CYS A 135 7.80 -2.12 5.40
N LEU A 136 7.87 -3.40 5.15
CA LEU A 136 8.52 -4.35 6.05
C LEU A 136 8.97 -5.60 5.28
N LEU A 137 10.20 -6.03 5.53
CA LEU A 137 10.66 -7.35 5.12
C LEU A 137 10.07 -8.41 6.06
N ASP A 138 9.39 -9.40 5.49
CA ASP A 138 8.80 -10.50 6.26
C ASP A 138 9.87 -11.48 6.73
N HIS A 139 10.65 -12.04 5.79
CA HIS A 139 11.70 -13.00 6.11
C HIS A 139 12.76 -13.06 5.01
N PHE A 140 13.87 -13.76 5.30
CA PHE A 140 14.92 -14.06 4.35
C PHE A 140 14.96 -15.54 4.05
N GLU A 141 15.13 -15.86 2.78
CA GLU A 141 15.37 -17.23 2.32
C GLU A 141 16.62 -17.31 1.47
N VAL A 142 17.31 -18.43 1.55
CA VAL A 142 18.51 -18.73 0.79
C VAL A 142 18.44 -20.15 0.23
N ARG A 143 19.05 -20.38 -0.92
CA ARG A 143 19.22 -21.73 -1.49
C ARG A 143 20.62 -21.89 -2.07
N ARG A 144 21.08 -23.12 -2.16
CA ARG A 144 22.30 -23.44 -2.91
C ARG A 144 21.96 -23.51 -4.39
N MET A 145 22.83 -22.94 -5.22
CA MET A 145 22.68 -22.96 -6.68
C MET A 145 23.13 -24.29 -7.29
N ASN A 146 23.94 -25.06 -6.57
CA ASN A 146 24.49 -26.34 -7.02
C ASN A 146 24.26 -27.41 -5.94
N ASP A 147 24.06 -28.67 -6.37
CA ASP A 147 24.03 -29.84 -5.49
C ASP A 147 25.43 -30.18 -5.02
N PHE A 148 25.73 -29.87 -3.76
CA PHE A 148 26.95 -30.27 -3.08
C PHE A 148 26.63 -31.24 -1.92
N ALA A 149 27.65 -32.01 -1.53
CA ALA A 149 27.50 -33.24 -0.78
C ALA A 149 26.92 -33.14 0.65
N CYS A 150 26.81 -31.99 1.23
CA CYS A 150 26.32 -31.86 2.61
C CYS A 150 24.93 -31.26 2.75
N GLY A 151 23.98 -31.93 2.21
CA GLY A 151 22.59 -31.57 2.35
C GLY A 151 22.03 -30.92 1.08
N ASN A 152 21.22 -31.69 0.41
CA ASN A 152 20.49 -31.28 -0.77
C ASN A 152 19.39 -30.29 -0.34
N ILE A 153 19.70 -29.00 -0.28
CA ILE A 153 18.66 -28.02 -0.22
C ILE A 153 18.59 -27.41 -1.62
N SER A 154 17.74 -27.99 -2.46
CA SER A 154 17.33 -27.41 -3.74
C SER A 154 16.26 -26.33 -3.56
N ASP A 155 15.59 -26.33 -2.42
CA ASP A 155 14.49 -25.42 -2.10
C ASP A 155 14.99 -24.20 -1.33
N TRP A 156 14.21 -23.14 -1.36
CA TRP A 156 14.41 -21.94 -0.54
C TRP A 156 14.17 -22.27 0.93
N ALA A 157 15.05 -21.78 1.81
CA ALA A 157 14.96 -21.98 3.26
C ALA A 157 15.61 -20.82 4.03
N GLY A 158 15.24 -20.68 5.29
CA GLY A 158 15.82 -19.67 6.18
C GLY A 158 17.31 -19.91 6.50
N TYR A 159 17.94 -20.94 5.97
CA TYR A 159 19.36 -21.28 6.19
C TYR A 159 19.91 -22.22 5.11
N VAL A 160 21.24 -22.28 5.02
CA VAL A 160 21.98 -23.30 4.29
C VAL A 160 23.05 -23.95 5.17
N ASP A 161 23.35 -25.23 4.92
CA ASP A 161 24.40 -25.98 5.61
C ASP A 161 25.63 -26.12 4.70
N PHE A 162 26.82 -25.98 5.28
CA PHE A 162 28.13 -26.16 4.65
C PHE A 162 28.93 -27.23 5.36
N CYS A 163 29.74 -27.99 4.64
CA CYS A 163 30.60 -29.03 5.19
C CYS A 163 32.02 -28.99 4.57
N CYS A 164 32.90 -29.92 4.98
CA CYS A 164 34.29 -29.95 4.54
C CYS A 164 34.44 -30.12 3.01
N GLU A 165 33.46 -30.73 2.35
CA GLU A 165 33.47 -30.93 0.89
C GLU A 165 33.19 -29.67 0.10
N ASP A 166 32.71 -28.59 0.77
CA ASP A 166 32.50 -27.28 0.18
C ASP A 166 33.75 -26.37 0.22
N VAL A 167 34.82 -26.82 0.87
CA VAL A 167 36.04 -26.01 0.98
C VAL A 167 36.69 -25.82 -0.38
N GLY A 168 36.90 -24.52 -0.75
CA GLY A 168 37.56 -24.15 -2.00
C GLY A 168 36.65 -24.15 -3.24
N LYS A 169 35.34 -24.23 -3.06
CA LYS A 169 34.36 -24.17 -4.15
C LYS A 169 33.65 -22.83 -4.20
#